data_f374d4276bfaca0cc36d073023308ae4
#
_entry.id   f374d4276bfaca0cc36d073023308ae4
#
_cell.length_a   1.000
_cell.length_b   1.000
_cell.length_c   1.000
_cell.angle_alpha   90.00
_cell.angle_beta   90.00
_cell.angle_gamma   90.00
#
_symmetry.space_group_name_H-M   'P 1'
#
loop_
_entity.id
_entity.type
_entity.pdbx_description
1 polymer ?
#
loop_
_entity_poly.entity_id
_entity_poly.type
_entity_poly.pdbx_seq_one_letter_code
_entity_poly.pdbx_strand_id
1 'polypeptide(L)'
;DVVVYDNLASSSLLNEVRDDAELIYAGKRSSNHHLKQYETNELLVKLALEGKNVVRLKGGDPYIFGRGGEEGQELREAGVDFEIVPGISSSYSVPAYCGIPVTHRDFASSFHVITGHEGNHKNGVSVLNYETLAKEEGTLIFLMGLKNLPNIVASLMENGKDPATPVGVLQEGTTARQRVATGTLADIVEVVEREGIKT
;
A
#
# COMPACT_ATOMS: atom_id res chain seq x y z
N ASP A 1 9.28 -20.66 14.18
CA ASP A 1 10.00 -20.31 15.42
C ASP A 1 9.82 -18.83 15.74
N VAL A 2 9.80 -17.94 14.72
CA VAL A 2 9.71 -16.49 14.89
C VAL A 2 8.70 -15.90 13.91
N VAL A 3 7.86 -14.97 14.38
CA VAL A 3 6.98 -14.14 13.54
C VAL A 3 7.39 -12.68 13.68
N VAL A 4 7.87 -12.09 12.59
CA VAL A 4 8.20 -10.67 12.48
C VAL A 4 7.04 -9.94 11.83
N TYR A 5 6.41 -8.98 12.51
CA TYR A 5 5.17 -8.34 12.07
C TYR A 5 5.18 -6.82 12.27
N ASP A 6 4.25 -6.11 11.61
CA ASP A 6 4.08 -4.67 11.73
C ASP A 6 2.60 -4.28 11.93
N ASN A 7 2.33 -2.98 12.00
CA ASN A 7 0.98 -2.42 12.25
C ASN A 7 -0.03 -2.67 11.13
N LEU A 8 0.40 -3.03 9.93
CA LEU A 8 -0.51 -3.25 8.79
C LEU A 8 -1.08 -4.67 8.78
N ALA A 9 -0.43 -5.60 9.51
CA ALA A 9 -1.00 -6.92 9.74
C ALA A 9 -2.08 -6.84 10.84
N SER A 10 -3.23 -7.47 10.61
CA SER A 10 -4.26 -7.53 11.64
C SER A 10 -3.75 -8.23 12.90
N SER A 11 -3.94 -7.61 14.06
CA SER A 11 -3.57 -8.21 15.35
C SER A 11 -4.32 -9.53 15.63
N SER A 12 -5.49 -9.73 15.03
CA SER A 12 -6.22 -11.00 15.16
C SER A 12 -5.47 -12.20 14.57
N LEU A 13 -4.60 -11.96 13.56
CA LEU A 13 -3.77 -13.02 12.99
C LEU A 13 -2.70 -13.53 13.97
N LEU A 14 -2.31 -12.72 14.94
CA LEU A 14 -1.36 -13.14 15.96
C LEU A 14 -1.94 -14.19 16.91
N ASN A 15 -3.27 -14.30 16.98
CA ASN A 15 -3.94 -15.34 17.77
C ASN A 15 -3.83 -16.75 17.13
N GLU A 16 -3.48 -16.80 15.83
CA GLU A 16 -3.26 -18.06 15.10
C GLU A 16 -1.80 -18.52 15.19
N VAL A 17 -0.93 -17.72 15.79
CA VAL A 17 0.48 -18.06 15.97
C VAL A 17 0.60 -19.03 17.12
N ARG A 18 1.46 -20.04 16.98
CA ARG A 18 1.73 -21.02 18.03
C ARG A 18 2.28 -20.33 19.29
N ASP A 19 1.89 -20.81 20.45
CA ASP A 19 2.28 -20.23 21.76
C ASP A 19 3.81 -20.22 22.00
N ASP A 20 4.53 -21.16 21.36
CA ASP A 20 5.99 -21.28 21.47
C ASP A 20 6.78 -20.43 20.47
N ALA A 21 6.11 -19.70 19.58
CA ALA A 21 6.77 -18.83 18.62
C ALA A 21 7.09 -17.46 19.21
N GLU A 22 8.29 -16.97 18.93
CA GLU A 22 8.72 -15.64 19.28
C GLU A 22 8.03 -14.59 18.41
N LEU A 23 7.40 -13.57 19.00
CA LEU A 23 6.77 -12.46 18.28
C LEU A 23 7.67 -11.22 18.32
N ILE A 24 8.12 -10.76 17.15
CA ILE A 24 8.96 -9.56 17.01
C ILE A 24 8.21 -8.48 16.25
N TYR A 25 7.95 -7.36 16.90
CA TYR A 25 7.31 -6.21 16.28
C TYR A 25 8.36 -5.35 15.54
N ALA A 26 8.26 -5.25 14.22
CA ALA A 26 9.13 -4.47 13.35
C ALA A 26 8.52 -3.13 12.89
N GLY A 27 7.30 -2.80 13.32
CA GLY A 27 6.62 -1.58 12.93
C GLY A 27 7.03 -0.34 13.73
N LYS A 28 6.38 0.78 13.45
CA LYS A 28 6.60 2.06 14.15
C LYS A 28 6.17 1.93 15.61
N ARG A 29 7.09 2.14 16.56
CA ARG A 29 6.75 2.34 17.98
C ARG A 29 6.57 3.83 18.26
N SER A 30 5.67 4.18 19.17
CA SER A 30 5.36 5.55 19.59
C SER A 30 6.53 6.31 20.22
N SER A 31 7.62 5.64 20.54
CA SER A 31 8.86 6.21 21.05
C SER A 31 9.97 6.11 20.01
N ASN A 32 10.13 7.11 19.20
CA ASN A 32 11.27 7.57 18.37
C ASN A 32 12.26 6.55 17.72
N HIS A 33 12.11 5.25 17.89
CA HIS A 33 12.92 4.22 17.24
C HIS A 33 12.05 3.41 16.27
N HIS A 34 12.08 3.85 14.99
CA HIS A 34 11.58 3.05 13.89
C HIS A 34 12.69 2.09 13.49
N LEU A 35 12.39 0.80 13.40
CA LEU A 35 13.23 -0.03 12.55
C LEU A 35 13.11 0.54 11.12
N LYS A 36 14.21 1.05 10.60
CA LYS A 36 14.29 1.41 9.20
C LYS A 36 14.22 0.12 8.39
N GLN A 37 13.84 0.18 7.12
CA GLN A 37 13.68 -1.04 6.33
C GLN A 37 14.93 -1.92 6.35
N TYR A 38 16.12 -1.32 6.29
CA TYR A 38 17.37 -2.07 6.34
C TYR A 38 17.55 -2.84 7.66
N GLU A 39 17.10 -2.28 8.80
CA GLU A 39 17.16 -2.96 10.11
C GLU A 39 16.20 -4.17 10.16
N THR A 40 15.04 -4.05 9.49
CA THR A 40 14.12 -5.18 9.33
C THR A 40 14.75 -6.26 8.45
N ASN A 41 15.37 -5.88 7.34
CA ASN A 41 16.05 -6.81 6.45
C ASN A 41 17.19 -7.54 7.17
N GLU A 42 18.06 -6.80 7.87
CA GLU A 42 19.15 -7.36 8.68
C GLU A 42 18.63 -8.34 9.75
N LEU A 43 17.51 -7.98 10.40
CA LEU A 43 16.86 -8.85 11.41
C LEU A 43 16.40 -10.17 10.77
N LEU A 44 15.73 -10.12 9.63
CA LEU A 44 15.26 -11.32 8.93
C LEU A 44 16.42 -12.23 8.53
N VAL A 45 17.47 -11.66 7.93
CA VAL A 45 18.69 -12.39 7.56
C VAL A 45 19.36 -13.02 8.79
N LYS A 46 19.53 -12.26 9.86
CA LYS A 46 20.14 -12.74 11.11
C LYS A 46 19.39 -13.94 11.67
N LEU A 47 18.07 -13.82 11.84
CA LEU A 47 17.24 -14.88 12.41
C LEU A 47 17.28 -16.15 11.55
N ALA A 48 17.26 -16.01 10.23
CA ALA A 48 17.35 -17.15 9.32
C ALA A 48 18.73 -17.83 9.38
N LEU A 49 19.83 -17.08 9.45
CA LEU A 49 21.19 -17.62 9.60
C LEU A 49 21.42 -18.27 10.98
N GLU A 50 20.65 -17.92 11.99
CA GLU A 50 20.60 -18.64 13.27
C GLU A 50 19.87 -19.99 13.17
N GLY A 51 19.36 -20.36 12.00
CA GLY A 51 18.65 -21.61 11.72
C GLY A 51 17.17 -21.59 12.15
N LYS A 52 16.58 -20.42 12.39
CA LYS A 52 15.16 -20.29 12.74
C LYS A 52 14.27 -20.30 11.51
N ASN A 53 13.10 -20.91 11.60
CA ASN A 53 12.01 -20.70 10.65
C ASN A 53 11.36 -19.35 10.95
N VAL A 54 11.49 -18.40 10.04
CA VAL A 54 11.03 -17.03 10.20
C VAL A 54 9.82 -16.76 9.31
N VAL A 55 8.74 -16.27 9.88
CA VAL A 55 7.59 -15.75 9.14
C VAL A 55 7.61 -14.22 9.21
N ARG A 56 7.71 -13.56 8.08
CA ARG A 56 7.48 -12.13 7.96
C ARG A 56 6.00 -11.88 7.64
N LEU A 57 5.20 -11.60 8.67
CA LEU A 57 3.77 -11.33 8.52
C LEU A 57 3.54 -9.88 8.05
N LYS A 58 2.81 -9.74 6.93
CA LYS A 58 2.54 -8.45 6.27
C LYS A 58 1.05 -8.27 6.02
N GLY A 59 0.60 -7.02 5.97
CA GLY A 59 -0.76 -6.70 5.50
C GLY A 59 -0.81 -6.62 3.98
N GLY A 60 -1.86 -7.15 3.38
CA GLY A 60 -2.03 -7.15 1.92
C GLY A 60 -1.13 -8.16 1.21
N ASP A 61 -0.70 -7.83 0.00
CA ASP A 61 0.27 -8.63 -0.76
C ASP A 61 1.70 -8.13 -0.50
N PRO A 62 2.66 -9.02 -0.22
CA PRO A 62 4.04 -8.62 0.09
C PRO A 62 4.74 -7.86 -1.03
N TYR A 63 4.37 -8.12 -2.29
CA TYR A 63 5.00 -7.53 -3.47
C TYR A 63 4.26 -6.33 -4.05
N ILE A 64 3.06 -6.00 -3.57
CA ILE A 64 2.31 -4.81 -3.98
C ILE A 64 2.52 -3.69 -2.95
N PHE A 65 3.53 -2.86 -3.15
CA PHE A 65 3.95 -1.78 -2.23
C PHE A 65 4.23 -2.23 -0.79
N GLY A 66 4.46 -3.53 -0.59
CA GLY A 66 4.77 -4.13 0.69
C GLY A 66 6.26 -4.24 0.99
N ARG A 67 7.14 -3.80 0.09
CA ARG A 67 8.60 -3.88 0.19
C ARG A 67 9.16 -5.31 0.33
N GLY A 68 8.35 -6.33 0.07
CA GLY A 68 8.78 -7.72 0.11
C GLY A 68 9.90 -8.05 -0.88
N GLY A 69 9.97 -7.31 -2.01
CA GLY A 69 11.06 -7.42 -2.98
C GLY A 69 12.43 -7.03 -2.39
N GLU A 70 12.46 -5.95 -1.58
CA GLU A 70 13.68 -5.52 -0.88
C GLU A 70 14.10 -6.55 0.19
N GLU A 71 13.13 -7.05 0.97
CA GLU A 71 13.36 -8.10 1.97
C GLU A 71 13.90 -9.38 1.30
N GLY A 72 13.30 -9.82 0.19
CA GLY A 72 13.72 -11.00 -0.56
C GLY A 72 15.09 -10.86 -1.23
N GLN A 73 15.45 -9.66 -1.70
CA GLN A 73 16.76 -9.39 -2.26
C GLN A 73 17.86 -9.60 -1.21
N GLU A 74 17.74 -9.02 -0.04
CA GLU A 74 18.70 -9.16 1.06
C GLU A 74 18.85 -10.62 1.53
N LEU A 75 17.71 -11.35 1.64
CA LEU A 75 17.74 -12.76 1.98
C LEU A 75 18.50 -13.58 0.93
N ARG A 76 18.26 -13.32 -0.37
CA ARG A 76 18.98 -14.01 -1.46
C ARG A 76 20.47 -13.69 -1.46
N GLU A 77 20.86 -12.44 -1.25
CA GLU A 77 22.27 -12.02 -1.16
C GLU A 77 22.97 -12.69 0.02
N ALA A 78 22.25 -12.95 1.11
CA ALA A 78 22.76 -13.68 2.26
C ALA A 78 22.73 -15.22 2.10
N GLY A 79 22.28 -15.75 0.95
CA GLY A 79 22.18 -17.18 0.70
C GLY A 79 21.08 -17.89 1.47
N VAL A 80 20.04 -17.15 1.91
CA VAL A 80 18.89 -17.67 2.63
C VAL A 80 17.77 -18.04 1.66
N ASP A 81 17.28 -19.27 1.74
CA ASP A 81 16.10 -19.70 1.00
C ASP A 81 14.84 -19.11 1.62
N PHE A 82 13.93 -18.63 0.78
CA PHE A 82 12.65 -18.11 1.22
C PHE A 82 11.56 -18.36 0.17
N GLU A 83 10.33 -18.31 0.60
CA GLU A 83 9.14 -18.32 -0.25
C GLU A 83 8.26 -17.11 0.02
N ILE A 84 7.48 -16.70 -0.98
CA ILE A 84 6.49 -15.65 -0.85
C ILE A 84 5.10 -16.27 -0.93
N VAL A 85 4.31 -16.06 0.11
CA VAL A 85 2.89 -16.39 0.11
C VAL A 85 2.12 -15.16 -0.38
N PRO A 86 1.48 -15.20 -1.55
CA PRO A 86 0.69 -14.07 -2.06
C PRO A 86 -0.45 -13.71 -1.11
N GLY A 87 -0.81 -12.44 -1.09
CA GLY A 87 -1.91 -11.93 -0.28
C GLY A 87 -2.90 -11.09 -1.09
N ILE A 88 -3.94 -10.63 -0.42
CA ILE A 88 -4.98 -9.81 -1.04
C ILE A 88 -4.60 -8.34 -0.94
N SER A 89 -4.22 -7.72 -2.06
CA SER A 89 -3.87 -6.30 -2.09
C SER A 89 -5.08 -5.40 -1.87
N SER A 90 -4.89 -4.34 -1.07
CA SER A 90 -5.90 -3.28 -0.88
C SER A 90 -6.26 -2.56 -2.17
N SER A 91 -5.41 -2.61 -3.19
CA SER A 91 -5.66 -1.96 -4.48
C SER A 91 -6.92 -2.44 -5.18
N TYR A 92 -7.32 -3.69 -4.99
CA TYR A 92 -8.54 -4.24 -5.57
C TYR A 92 -9.55 -4.73 -4.52
N SER A 93 -9.08 -5.14 -3.33
CA SER A 93 -10.00 -5.63 -2.30
C SER A 93 -10.82 -4.50 -1.67
N VAL A 94 -10.22 -3.35 -1.40
CA VAL A 94 -10.93 -2.21 -0.81
C VAL A 94 -11.98 -1.64 -1.77
N PRO A 95 -11.68 -1.37 -3.05
CA PRO A 95 -12.72 -1.00 -4.02
C PRO A 95 -13.85 -2.02 -4.10
N ALA A 96 -13.55 -3.32 -4.14
CA ALA A 96 -14.55 -4.38 -4.18
C ALA A 96 -15.50 -4.33 -2.98
N TYR A 97 -14.98 -4.14 -1.76
CA TYR A 97 -15.79 -3.97 -0.55
C TYR A 97 -16.67 -2.71 -0.58
N CYS A 98 -16.25 -1.70 -1.35
CA CYS A 98 -17.02 -0.46 -1.54
C CYS A 98 -17.98 -0.54 -2.75
N GLY A 99 -18.09 -1.70 -3.42
CA GLY A 99 -18.93 -1.86 -4.60
C GLY A 99 -18.39 -1.18 -5.85
N ILE A 100 -17.09 -0.86 -5.89
CA ILE A 100 -16.43 -0.20 -7.01
C ILE A 100 -15.55 -1.24 -7.73
N PRO A 101 -15.97 -1.74 -8.90
CA PRO A 101 -15.16 -2.65 -9.69
C PRO A 101 -13.97 -1.90 -10.32
N VAL A 102 -12.76 -2.44 -10.17
CA VAL A 102 -11.56 -1.85 -10.79
C VAL A 102 -11.43 -2.18 -12.28
N THR A 103 -12.17 -3.17 -12.75
CA THR A 103 -12.34 -3.49 -14.18
C THR A 103 -13.82 -3.68 -14.49
N HIS A 104 -14.24 -3.29 -15.69
CA HIS A 104 -15.61 -3.49 -16.17
C HIS A 104 -15.60 -3.63 -17.68
N ARG A 105 -16.39 -4.57 -18.23
CA ARG A 105 -16.40 -4.86 -19.66
C ARG A 105 -16.61 -3.61 -20.54
N ASP A 106 -17.48 -2.71 -20.12
CA ASP A 106 -17.89 -1.55 -20.91
C ASP A 106 -17.14 -0.26 -20.54
N PHE A 107 -16.40 -0.23 -19.41
CA PHE A 107 -15.81 1.01 -18.89
C PHE A 107 -14.30 0.97 -18.66
N ALA A 108 -13.75 -0.16 -18.23
CA ALA A 108 -12.34 -0.24 -17.90
C ALA A 108 -11.77 -1.65 -18.14
N SER A 109 -11.04 -1.80 -19.23
CA SER A 109 -10.39 -3.06 -19.61
C SER A 109 -9.03 -3.27 -18.90
N SER A 110 -8.53 -2.26 -18.22
CA SER A 110 -7.28 -2.29 -17.46
C SER A 110 -7.40 -1.52 -16.16
N PHE A 111 -6.47 -1.77 -15.24
CA PHE A 111 -6.28 -0.93 -14.06
C PHE A 111 -4.78 -0.80 -13.74
N HIS A 112 -4.39 0.34 -13.20
CA HIS A 112 -3.02 0.70 -12.91
C HIS A 112 -2.89 0.97 -11.42
N VAL A 113 -1.98 0.29 -10.73
CA VAL A 113 -1.73 0.48 -9.30
C VAL A 113 -0.47 1.32 -9.13
N ILE A 114 -0.63 2.48 -8.50
CA ILE A 114 0.35 3.55 -8.48
C ILE A 114 0.56 3.97 -7.02
N THR A 115 1.80 4.30 -6.63
CA THR A 115 2.02 4.94 -5.33
C THR A 115 1.64 6.43 -5.40
N GLY A 116 0.78 6.89 -4.53
CA GLY A 116 0.51 8.32 -4.33
C GLY A 116 1.51 8.99 -3.39
N HIS A 117 2.40 8.20 -2.77
CA HIS A 117 3.49 8.68 -1.94
C HIS A 117 4.81 8.43 -2.64
N GLU A 118 5.25 9.41 -3.40
CA GLU A 118 6.59 9.42 -3.94
C GLU A 118 7.55 9.83 -2.83
N GLY A 119 8.53 8.98 -2.51
CA GLY A 119 9.55 9.30 -1.50
C GLY A 119 10.26 10.63 -1.81
N ASN A 120 11.07 11.11 -0.87
CA ASN A 120 11.85 12.35 -1.05
C ASN A 120 12.84 12.18 -2.21
N HIS A 121 12.38 12.41 -3.43
CA HIS A 121 13.27 12.54 -4.58
C HIS A 121 14.13 13.79 -4.41
N LYS A 122 15.43 13.64 -4.63
CA LYS A 122 16.46 14.67 -4.38
C LYS A 122 16.20 16.02 -5.05
N ASN A 123 15.21 16.10 -5.96
CA ASN A 123 14.91 17.33 -6.72
C ASN A 123 13.45 17.79 -6.63
N GLY A 124 12.60 17.16 -5.79
CA GLY A 124 11.19 17.55 -5.66
C GLY A 124 10.33 17.31 -6.91
N VAL A 125 10.87 16.61 -7.92
CA VAL A 125 10.16 16.29 -9.17
C VAL A 125 9.52 14.92 -9.03
N SER A 126 8.23 14.83 -9.38
CA SER A 126 7.51 13.57 -9.45
C SER A 126 8.20 12.63 -10.46
N VAL A 127 8.32 11.35 -10.11
CA VAL A 127 8.76 10.30 -11.04
C VAL A 127 7.61 9.73 -11.86
N LEU A 128 6.36 10.06 -11.49
CA LEU A 128 5.17 9.62 -12.21
C LEU A 128 5.01 10.44 -13.50
N ASN A 129 4.80 9.74 -14.59
CA ASN A 129 4.49 10.38 -15.87
C ASN A 129 2.99 10.70 -15.96
N TYR A 130 2.60 11.86 -15.41
CA TYR A 130 1.20 12.29 -15.40
C TYR A 130 0.64 12.53 -16.81
N GLU A 131 1.46 12.87 -17.82
CA GLU A 131 1.02 12.97 -19.22
C GLU A 131 0.53 11.63 -19.74
N THR A 132 1.24 10.55 -19.44
CA THR A 132 0.80 9.20 -19.81
C THR A 132 -0.42 8.78 -18.99
N LEU A 133 -0.38 8.98 -17.66
CA LEU A 133 -1.49 8.58 -16.76
C LEU A 133 -2.80 9.30 -17.10
N ALA A 134 -2.74 10.56 -17.51
CA ALA A 134 -3.94 11.31 -17.90
C ALA A 134 -4.62 10.74 -19.15
N LYS A 135 -3.86 10.11 -20.05
CA LYS A 135 -4.37 9.49 -21.29
C LYS A 135 -4.89 8.06 -21.09
N GLU A 136 -4.60 7.44 -19.93
CA GLU A 136 -5.06 6.09 -19.66
C GLU A 136 -6.59 6.03 -19.53
N GLU A 137 -7.21 5.09 -20.25
CA GLU A 137 -8.67 4.85 -20.20
C GLU A 137 -9.04 3.88 -19.06
N GLY A 138 -8.07 3.13 -18.54
CA GLY A 138 -8.24 2.21 -17.43
C GLY A 138 -8.42 2.90 -16.08
N THR A 139 -8.74 2.13 -15.07
CA THR A 139 -8.86 2.64 -13.69
C THR A 139 -7.49 2.95 -13.10
N LEU A 140 -7.28 4.16 -12.62
CA LEU A 140 -6.08 4.56 -11.88
C LEU A 140 -6.30 4.40 -10.38
N ILE A 141 -5.46 3.63 -9.72
CA ILE A 141 -5.55 3.32 -8.29
C ILE A 141 -4.31 3.86 -7.59
N PHE A 142 -4.46 4.97 -6.87
CA PHE A 142 -3.37 5.57 -6.10
C PHE A 142 -3.41 5.08 -4.65
N LEU A 143 -2.48 4.19 -4.29
CA LEU A 143 -2.30 3.80 -2.90
C LEU A 143 -1.48 4.84 -2.13
N MET A 144 -1.79 5.04 -0.84
CA MET A 144 -1.12 6.04 0.02
C MET A 144 -1.26 7.48 -0.51
N GLY A 145 -2.26 7.76 -1.34
CA GLY A 145 -2.41 9.01 -2.08
C GLY A 145 -3.10 10.14 -1.33
N LEU A 146 -3.77 9.88 -0.20
CA LEU A 146 -4.67 10.85 0.43
C LEU A 146 -3.98 12.19 0.78
N LYS A 147 -2.78 12.12 1.35
CA LYS A 147 -2.01 13.33 1.68
C LYS A 147 -1.60 14.13 0.45
N ASN A 148 -1.42 13.45 -0.68
CA ASN A 148 -1.00 14.06 -1.95
C ASN A 148 -2.17 14.25 -2.94
N LEU A 149 -3.39 14.00 -2.50
CA LEU A 149 -4.59 14.05 -3.34
C LEU A 149 -4.73 15.34 -4.15
N PRO A 150 -4.53 16.55 -3.57
CA PRO A 150 -4.64 17.78 -4.34
C PRO A 150 -3.64 17.85 -5.51
N ASN A 151 -2.39 17.41 -5.30
CA ASN A 151 -1.37 17.42 -6.35
C ASN A 151 -1.66 16.35 -7.41
N ILE A 152 -2.12 15.16 -7.03
CA ILE A 152 -2.50 14.09 -7.97
C ILE A 152 -3.61 14.59 -8.88
N VAL A 153 -4.66 15.17 -8.30
CA VAL A 153 -5.82 15.71 -9.04
C VAL A 153 -5.39 16.83 -9.99
N ALA A 154 -4.65 17.81 -9.48
CA ALA A 154 -4.15 18.93 -10.30
C ALA A 154 -3.30 18.41 -11.46
N SER A 155 -2.33 17.55 -11.20
CA SER A 155 -1.44 16.99 -12.22
C SER A 155 -2.18 16.20 -13.30
N LEU A 156 -3.19 15.42 -12.93
CA LEU A 156 -4.00 14.69 -13.91
C LEU A 156 -4.80 15.66 -14.82
N MET A 157 -5.44 16.67 -14.23
CA MET A 157 -6.23 17.66 -15.00
C MET A 157 -5.35 18.54 -15.86
N GLU A 158 -4.21 19.00 -15.35
CA GLU A 158 -3.23 19.80 -16.12
C GLU A 158 -2.69 19.05 -17.35
N ASN A 159 -2.63 17.72 -17.26
CA ASN A 159 -2.22 16.86 -18.37
C ASN A 159 -3.39 16.33 -19.20
N GLY A 160 -4.60 16.89 -19.04
CA GLY A 160 -5.74 16.68 -19.93
C GLY A 160 -6.73 15.59 -19.50
N LYS A 161 -6.64 15.05 -18.28
CA LYS A 161 -7.71 14.16 -17.77
C LYS A 161 -8.98 14.97 -17.57
N ASP A 162 -10.12 14.41 -18.02
CA ASP A 162 -11.42 15.06 -17.91
C ASP A 162 -11.76 15.38 -16.43
N PRO A 163 -12.03 16.65 -16.08
CA PRO A 163 -12.47 17.03 -14.74
C PRO A 163 -13.73 16.29 -14.26
N ALA A 164 -14.58 15.80 -15.16
CA ALA A 164 -15.76 15.00 -14.85
C ALA A 164 -15.44 13.52 -14.57
N THR A 165 -14.17 13.08 -14.68
CA THR A 165 -13.76 11.71 -14.37
C THR A 165 -14.17 11.34 -12.94
N PRO A 166 -14.95 10.23 -12.72
CA PRO A 166 -15.37 9.80 -11.41
C PRO A 166 -14.17 9.41 -10.53
N VAL A 167 -14.24 9.80 -9.25
CA VAL A 167 -13.20 9.49 -8.26
C VAL A 167 -13.82 8.93 -7.00
N GLY A 168 -13.22 7.88 -6.44
CA GLY A 168 -13.51 7.36 -5.11
C GLY A 168 -12.29 7.48 -4.20
N VAL A 169 -12.47 8.03 -3.00
CA VAL A 169 -11.46 8.01 -1.93
C VAL A 169 -11.93 7.06 -0.85
N LEU A 170 -11.13 6.03 -0.61
CA LEU A 170 -11.46 4.90 0.24
C LEU A 170 -10.46 4.84 1.40
N GLN A 171 -10.95 4.90 2.62
CA GLN A 171 -10.14 4.89 3.83
C GLN A 171 -10.50 3.70 4.71
N GLU A 172 -9.50 3.09 5.35
CA GLU A 172 -9.64 1.96 6.28
C GLU A 172 -10.57 0.85 5.76
N GLY A 173 -10.46 0.57 4.46
CA GLY A 173 -11.30 -0.42 3.79
C GLY A 173 -11.26 -1.79 4.44
N THR A 174 -12.37 -2.53 4.33
CA THR A 174 -12.58 -3.85 4.91
C THR A 174 -12.63 -3.88 6.46
N THR A 175 -12.68 -2.74 7.11
CA THR A 175 -12.81 -2.62 8.56
C THR A 175 -14.14 -1.97 8.95
N ALA A 176 -14.50 -2.06 10.23
CA ALA A 176 -15.68 -1.37 10.77
C ALA A 176 -15.56 0.18 10.71
N ARG A 177 -14.36 0.70 10.45
CA ARG A 177 -14.10 2.14 10.30
C ARG A 177 -13.98 2.58 8.84
N GLN A 178 -14.33 1.71 7.89
CA GLN A 178 -14.30 2.03 6.47
C GLN A 178 -15.09 3.31 6.17
N ARG A 179 -14.46 4.21 5.41
CA ARG A 179 -15.09 5.42 4.91
C ARG A 179 -14.90 5.52 3.39
N VAL A 180 -15.89 6.10 2.75
CA VAL A 180 -15.94 6.27 1.29
C VAL A 180 -16.40 7.68 0.98
N ALA A 181 -15.63 8.39 0.15
CA ALA A 181 -16.07 9.63 -0.46
C ALA A 181 -16.00 9.47 -1.98
N THR A 182 -17.05 9.91 -2.67
CA THR A 182 -17.16 9.86 -4.13
C THR A 182 -17.43 11.23 -4.70
N GLY A 183 -16.86 11.51 -5.86
CA GLY A 183 -17.01 12.76 -6.58
C GLY A 183 -16.39 12.65 -7.96
N THR A 184 -15.91 13.77 -8.48
CA THR A 184 -15.18 13.88 -9.73
C THR A 184 -13.77 14.44 -9.47
N LEU A 185 -12.89 14.43 -10.47
CA LEU A 185 -11.59 15.11 -10.33
C LEU A 185 -11.76 16.58 -9.97
N ALA A 186 -12.82 17.24 -10.45
CA ALA A 186 -13.05 18.66 -10.17
C ALA A 186 -13.36 18.97 -8.70
N ASP A 187 -14.01 18.06 -7.96
CA ASP A 187 -14.55 18.34 -6.63
C ASP A 187 -14.08 17.40 -5.50
N ILE A 188 -13.40 16.33 -5.83
CA ILE A 188 -13.07 15.29 -4.83
C ILE A 188 -12.24 15.82 -3.65
N VAL A 189 -11.39 16.81 -3.84
CA VAL A 189 -10.58 17.41 -2.76
C VAL A 189 -11.50 18.08 -1.72
N GLU A 190 -12.46 18.88 -2.18
CA GLU A 190 -13.44 19.54 -1.32
C GLU A 190 -14.38 18.52 -0.65
N VAL A 191 -14.78 17.46 -1.39
CA VAL A 191 -15.60 16.39 -0.85
C VAL A 191 -14.88 15.70 0.31
N VAL A 192 -13.62 15.34 0.14
CA VAL A 192 -12.78 14.68 1.18
C VAL A 192 -12.64 15.55 2.42
N GLU A 193 -12.43 16.86 2.25
CA GLU A 193 -12.35 17.80 3.36
C GLU A 193 -13.69 17.91 4.12
N ARG A 194 -14.80 18.06 3.38
CA ARG A 194 -16.14 18.13 3.95
C ARG A 194 -16.52 16.87 4.72
N GLU A 195 -16.20 15.71 4.15
CA GLU A 195 -16.44 14.41 4.80
C GLU A 195 -15.47 14.13 5.97
N GLY A 196 -14.43 14.95 6.15
CA GLY A 196 -13.46 14.79 7.22
C GLY A 196 -12.65 13.49 7.12
N ILE A 197 -12.37 13.00 5.91
CA ILE A 197 -11.49 11.86 5.68
C ILE A 197 -10.04 12.32 5.88
N LYS A 198 -9.29 11.65 6.75
CA LYS A 198 -7.93 12.04 7.14
C LYS A 198 -6.95 10.87 7.03
N THR A 199 -5.66 11.15 6.85
CA THR A 199 -4.57 10.16 6.86
C THR A 199 -4.29 9.63 8.25
#